data_d1894061a8098f3eb1e408b3ed860f67
#
_entry.id   d1894061a8098f3eb1e408b3ed860f67
#
_cell.length_a   1.000
_cell.length_b   1.000
_cell.length_c   1.000
_cell.angle_alpha   90.00
_cell.angle_beta   90.00
_cell.angle_gamma   90.00
#
_symmetry.space_group_name_H-M   'P 1'
#
loop_
_entity.id
_entity.type
_entity.pdbx_description
1 polymer ?
#
loop_
_entity_poly.entity_id
_entity_poly.type
_entity_poly.pdbx_seq_one_letter_code
_entity_poly.pdbx_strand_id
1 'polypeptide(L)'
;MNPLTVAEKTGYRATSRHADVLAFIEELKTVRPVFRVESMGRSGRGQDMPVLVFGERPGTPVVLVIANIHAGEVEGKEALLMLARDLPPSYFEKLTLLFIPNYNPDGNDLIDPKNRALDLKNLEGQIGPEAGVGTRYTGEGINLNRDYMKMEAVESRNLSKLQSKWRPHLTVDSHTTDGSVHGYALTFDTSHIPCAPSKYVHTKMLPDVSRRLDRRTGLKTFFYGNFVDEADLSKGWATYPHLPRYGSHYRGLTGRMDILLETYSYIPFKDRVFTTYEILKDIFDYTIEHGAEMMKICAEGEAARPDPVAIAYGPPAPVGDCEILAWDMESQLARRIPGRETRTYRMPHLAEFVPSKTVPRPAAYVIPKACASVIEKLEHHGIQIERLPAARAFEGENDRVGTVAKAPSPDCGSMKREETVVTVTRTPGRITAEAGDVLVPTDQTLGTLAAYLLEPDSDDGLVRWGLLDDRLRPGASLPIARVSRL
;
A
#
# COMPACT_ATOMS: atom_id res chain seq x y z
N MET A 1 29.26 19.03 -10.84
CA MET A 1 28.10 19.66 -10.15
C MET A 1 27.16 18.56 -9.72
N ASN A 2 26.46 18.72 -8.61
CA ASN A 2 25.45 17.76 -8.22
C ASN A 2 24.27 17.81 -9.22
N PRO A 3 23.70 16.66 -9.61
CA PRO A 3 22.56 16.64 -10.50
C PRO A 3 21.33 17.32 -9.87
N LEU A 4 20.59 18.08 -10.65
CA LEU A 4 19.34 18.70 -10.25
C LEU A 4 18.17 17.96 -10.91
N THR A 5 17.05 17.82 -10.20
CA THR A 5 15.81 17.29 -10.77
C THR A 5 15.20 18.29 -11.76
N VAL A 6 14.22 17.85 -12.56
CA VAL A 6 13.48 18.78 -13.43
C VAL A 6 12.71 19.81 -12.61
N ALA A 7 12.16 19.40 -11.46
CA ALA A 7 11.50 20.33 -10.55
C ALA A 7 12.45 21.45 -10.11
N GLU A 8 13.67 21.13 -9.67
CA GLU A 8 14.68 22.13 -9.28
C GLU A 8 15.10 23.02 -10.46
N LYS A 9 15.41 22.41 -11.64
CA LYS A 9 15.83 23.14 -12.85
C LYS A 9 14.77 24.13 -13.34
N THR A 10 13.49 23.85 -13.13
CA THR A 10 12.35 24.67 -13.62
C THR A 10 11.76 25.58 -12.55
N GLY A 11 12.33 25.62 -11.33
CA GLY A 11 11.72 26.34 -10.21
C GLY A 11 10.38 25.76 -9.79
N TYR A 12 10.24 24.43 -9.85
CA TYR A 12 9.05 23.65 -9.50
C TYR A 12 7.82 23.90 -10.42
N ARG A 13 8.05 24.32 -11.67
CA ARG A 13 6.98 24.47 -12.67
C ARG A 13 6.74 23.20 -13.49
N ALA A 14 7.65 22.25 -13.45
CA ALA A 14 7.52 20.96 -14.13
C ALA A 14 8.04 19.83 -13.22
N THR A 15 7.71 18.59 -13.57
CA THR A 15 8.17 17.36 -12.91
C THR A 15 8.94 16.49 -13.90
N SER A 16 9.79 15.58 -13.39
CA SER A 16 10.63 14.70 -14.18
C SER A 16 9.80 13.66 -14.94
N ARG A 17 10.04 13.51 -16.25
CA ARG A 17 9.60 12.35 -17.02
C ARG A 17 10.44 11.13 -16.63
N HIS A 18 10.05 9.95 -17.07
CA HIS A 18 10.84 8.75 -16.77
C HIS A 18 12.26 8.83 -17.34
N ALA A 19 12.42 9.34 -18.54
CA ALA A 19 13.75 9.56 -19.13
C ALA A 19 14.61 10.53 -18.31
N ASP A 20 14.02 11.55 -17.69
CA ASP A 20 14.73 12.48 -16.81
C ASP A 20 15.16 11.81 -15.50
N VAL A 21 14.32 10.91 -14.95
CA VAL A 21 14.69 10.08 -13.79
C VAL A 21 15.89 9.21 -14.10
N LEU A 22 15.90 8.52 -15.24
CA LEU A 22 17.02 7.69 -15.66
C LEU A 22 18.29 8.54 -15.88
N ALA A 23 18.19 9.69 -16.54
CA ALA A 23 19.32 10.60 -16.73
C ALA A 23 19.88 11.12 -15.41
N PHE A 24 19.00 11.49 -14.45
CA PHE A 24 19.43 11.89 -13.10
C PHE A 24 20.20 10.78 -12.39
N ILE A 25 19.74 9.52 -12.50
CA ILE A 25 20.41 8.36 -11.90
C ILE A 25 21.81 8.18 -12.51
N GLU A 26 21.95 8.29 -13.84
CA GLU A 26 23.26 8.18 -14.50
C GLU A 26 24.20 9.33 -14.11
N GLU A 27 23.73 10.57 -14.03
CA GLU A 27 24.50 11.69 -13.51
C GLU A 27 24.92 11.44 -12.05
N LEU A 28 23.99 10.94 -11.21
CA LEU A 28 24.25 10.66 -9.81
C LEU A 28 25.37 9.63 -9.60
N LYS A 29 25.43 8.58 -10.43
CA LYS A 29 26.52 7.57 -10.38
C LYS A 29 27.91 8.20 -10.53
N THR A 30 28.04 9.29 -11.30
CA THR A 30 29.32 9.95 -11.53
C THR A 30 29.81 10.77 -10.35
N VAL A 31 28.91 11.30 -9.54
CA VAL A 31 29.23 12.19 -8.40
C VAL A 31 29.09 11.51 -7.05
N ARG A 32 28.42 10.36 -7.00
CA ARG A 32 28.12 9.62 -5.77
C ARG A 32 28.21 8.11 -5.95
N PRO A 33 29.42 7.50 -5.93
CA PRO A 33 29.60 6.08 -6.23
C PRO A 33 29.22 5.12 -5.08
N VAL A 34 28.38 5.55 -4.12
CA VAL A 34 28.06 4.79 -2.89
C VAL A 34 26.75 4.02 -2.98
N PHE A 35 26.17 3.88 -4.16
CA PHE A 35 24.95 3.10 -4.39
C PHE A 35 25.06 2.28 -5.67
N ARG A 36 24.24 1.27 -5.77
CA ARG A 36 24.04 0.53 -7.01
C ARG A 36 22.59 0.66 -7.49
N VAL A 37 22.39 0.43 -8.77
CA VAL A 37 21.05 0.38 -9.36
C VAL A 37 20.72 -1.08 -9.64
N GLU A 38 19.56 -1.50 -9.15
CA GLU A 38 18.94 -2.80 -9.45
C GLU A 38 17.74 -2.54 -10.35
N SER A 39 17.43 -3.47 -11.27
CA SER A 39 16.18 -3.41 -12.02
C SER A 39 15.11 -4.21 -11.28
N MET A 40 13.96 -3.60 -11.02
CA MET A 40 12.79 -4.32 -10.55
C MET A 40 12.08 -5.09 -11.68
N GLY A 41 12.47 -4.84 -12.93
CA GLY A 41 11.86 -5.38 -14.13
C GLY A 41 11.43 -4.28 -15.09
N ARG A 42 10.47 -4.60 -15.95
CA ARG A 42 9.90 -3.64 -16.91
C ARG A 42 8.44 -3.40 -16.61
N SER A 43 7.96 -2.18 -16.93
CA SER A 43 6.54 -1.81 -16.90
C SER A 43 5.75 -2.52 -18.00
N GLY A 44 4.43 -2.37 -17.99
CA GLY A 44 3.54 -2.91 -19.00
C GLY A 44 3.90 -2.47 -20.42
N ARG A 45 4.40 -1.26 -20.60
CA ARG A 45 4.88 -0.73 -21.89
C ARG A 45 6.38 -0.90 -22.12
N GLY A 46 7.06 -1.66 -21.27
CA GLY A 46 8.45 -2.05 -21.45
C GLY A 46 9.49 -1.05 -20.95
N GLN A 47 9.13 -0.05 -20.14
CA GLN A 47 10.07 0.87 -19.53
C GLN A 47 10.80 0.20 -18.35
N ASP A 48 12.11 0.44 -18.20
CA ASP A 48 12.89 -0.08 -17.07
C ASP A 48 12.39 0.55 -15.76
N MET A 49 12.40 -0.25 -14.68
CA MET A 49 11.95 0.19 -13.34
C MET A 49 13.16 0.12 -12.37
N PRO A 50 13.96 1.19 -12.27
CA PRO A 50 15.15 1.20 -11.44
C PRO A 50 14.83 1.27 -9.95
N VAL A 51 15.64 0.55 -9.16
CA VAL A 51 15.70 0.63 -7.70
C VAL A 51 17.09 1.08 -7.31
N LEU A 52 17.19 2.20 -6.60
CA LEU A 52 18.46 2.66 -6.06
C LEU A 52 18.69 1.98 -4.71
N VAL A 53 19.81 1.29 -4.57
CA VAL A 53 20.15 0.51 -3.38
C VAL A 53 21.35 1.15 -2.68
N PHE A 54 21.13 1.58 -1.45
CA PHE A 54 22.15 2.19 -0.59
C PHE A 54 22.38 1.33 0.65
N GLY A 55 23.62 1.26 1.12
CA GLY A 55 24.00 0.67 2.41
C GLY A 55 24.21 -0.83 2.39
N GLU A 56 23.28 -1.63 1.98
CA GLU A 56 23.32 -3.10 1.81
C GLU A 56 24.25 -3.85 2.81
N ARG A 57 24.03 -3.59 4.12
CA ARG A 57 24.83 -4.20 5.19
C ARG A 57 24.02 -5.24 5.96
N PRO A 58 24.57 -6.45 6.22
CA PRO A 58 23.92 -7.43 7.08
C PRO A 58 23.59 -6.86 8.47
N GLY A 59 22.39 -7.14 8.97
CA GLY A 59 21.97 -6.71 10.31
C GLY A 59 21.49 -5.27 10.41
N THR A 60 21.41 -4.55 9.29
CA THR A 60 20.76 -3.21 9.25
C THR A 60 19.29 -3.33 8.87
N PRO A 61 18.41 -2.44 9.40
CA PRO A 61 17.04 -2.38 8.92
C PRO A 61 16.98 -2.01 7.43
N VAL A 62 16.09 -2.69 6.71
CA VAL A 62 15.83 -2.44 5.29
C VAL A 62 14.58 -1.58 5.18
N VAL A 63 14.71 -0.42 4.56
CA VAL A 63 13.60 0.52 4.29
C VAL A 63 13.40 0.65 2.79
N LEU A 64 12.21 0.33 2.32
CA LEU A 64 11.77 0.54 0.94
C LEU A 64 10.94 1.81 0.88
N VAL A 65 11.28 2.75 0.01
CA VAL A 65 10.45 3.92 -0.27
C VAL A 65 9.96 3.85 -1.71
N ILE A 66 8.64 3.88 -1.87
CA ILE A 66 7.95 3.85 -3.15
C ILE A 66 7.36 5.24 -3.39
N ALA A 67 7.60 5.80 -4.56
CA ALA A 67 6.95 7.03 -4.98
C ALA A 67 6.31 6.87 -6.36
N ASN A 68 5.33 7.72 -6.63
CA ASN A 68 4.68 7.83 -7.93
C ASN A 68 3.88 6.56 -8.34
N ILE A 69 3.28 5.87 -7.38
CA ILE A 69 2.36 4.76 -7.64
C ILE A 69 1.14 5.26 -8.43
N HIS A 70 0.57 6.39 -8.01
CA HIS A 70 -0.31 7.21 -8.82
C HIS A 70 0.55 8.28 -9.50
N ALA A 71 0.71 8.20 -10.80
CA ALA A 71 1.74 8.99 -11.48
C ALA A 71 1.41 10.48 -11.67
N GLY A 72 0.27 10.93 -11.14
CA GLY A 72 -0.05 12.34 -10.94
C GLY A 72 0.40 12.93 -9.61
N GLU A 73 0.88 12.08 -8.68
CA GLU A 73 1.29 12.41 -7.32
C GLU A 73 2.82 12.47 -7.26
N VAL A 74 3.39 13.56 -7.76
CA VAL A 74 4.78 13.62 -8.25
C VAL A 74 5.82 14.13 -7.25
N GLU A 75 5.42 14.65 -6.10
CA GLU A 75 6.35 15.21 -5.11
C GLU A 75 7.27 14.15 -4.51
N GLY A 76 6.76 12.95 -4.23
CA GLY A 76 7.57 11.86 -3.71
C GLY A 76 8.69 11.45 -4.65
N LYS A 77 8.45 11.45 -5.95
CA LYS A 77 9.45 11.18 -6.99
C LYS A 77 10.61 12.18 -6.92
N GLU A 78 10.29 13.47 -6.93
CA GLU A 78 11.30 14.53 -6.87
C GLU A 78 12.05 14.50 -5.52
N ALA A 79 11.33 14.35 -4.41
CA ALA A 79 11.94 14.24 -3.07
C ALA A 79 12.90 13.06 -2.94
N LEU A 80 12.57 11.88 -3.50
CA LEU A 80 13.45 10.72 -3.48
C LEU A 80 14.72 10.93 -4.31
N LEU A 81 14.64 11.56 -5.47
CA LEU A 81 15.82 11.92 -6.28
C LEU A 81 16.71 12.88 -5.50
N MET A 82 16.14 13.90 -4.85
CA MET A 82 16.89 14.83 -4.01
C MET A 82 17.54 14.11 -2.82
N LEU A 83 16.82 13.23 -2.11
CA LEU A 83 17.37 12.44 -1.00
C LEU A 83 18.49 11.50 -1.46
N ALA A 84 18.34 10.85 -2.61
CA ALA A 84 19.39 10.02 -3.20
C ALA A 84 20.69 10.80 -3.41
N ARG A 85 20.59 12.08 -3.75
CA ARG A 85 21.72 12.99 -3.89
C ARG A 85 22.25 13.51 -2.55
N ASP A 86 21.39 13.86 -1.62
CA ASP A 86 21.72 14.73 -0.48
C ASP A 86 22.01 13.98 0.83
N LEU A 87 21.46 12.75 1.00
CA LEU A 87 21.66 11.98 2.23
C LEU A 87 23.15 11.73 2.52
N PRO A 88 23.65 12.05 3.72
CA PRO A 88 25.04 11.81 4.06
C PRO A 88 25.35 10.30 4.14
N PRO A 89 26.60 9.87 3.85
CA PRO A 89 27.01 8.46 3.86
C PRO A 89 26.74 7.73 5.18
N SER A 90 26.70 8.45 6.30
CA SER A 90 26.41 7.89 7.63
C SER A 90 25.04 7.20 7.73
N TYR A 91 24.06 7.57 6.89
CA TYR A 91 22.77 6.85 6.81
C TYR A 91 22.97 5.43 6.27
N PHE A 92 23.83 5.28 5.26
CA PHE A 92 24.08 4.00 4.59
C PHE A 92 24.97 3.05 5.40
N GLU A 93 25.55 3.55 6.48
CA GLU A 93 26.24 2.70 7.47
C GLU A 93 25.27 2.02 8.43
N LYS A 94 24.08 2.57 8.60
CA LYS A 94 23.08 2.16 9.59
C LYS A 94 21.78 1.64 8.99
N LEU A 95 21.50 1.94 7.72
CA LEU A 95 20.30 1.54 6.98
C LEU A 95 20.66 0.92 5.63
N THR A 96 19.88 -0.05 5.22
CA THR A 96 19.74 -0.40 3.80
C THR A 96 18.52 0.32 3.26
N LEU A 97 18.72 1.25 2.31
CA LEU A 97 17.65 2.02 1.69
C LEU A 97 17.43 1.55 0.25
N LEU A 98 16.19 1.27 -0.07
CA LEU A 98 15.73 0.94 -1.42
C LEU A 98 14.79 2.06 -1.88
N PHE A 99 15.17 2.81 -2.92
CA PHE A 99 14.34 3.88 -3.47
C PHE A 99 13.79 3.49 -4.84
N ILE A 100 12.48 3.54 -4.97
CA ILE A 100 11.75 3.44 -6.24
C ILE A 100 11.17 4.82 -6.53
N PRO A 101 11.90 5.72 -7.20
CA PRO A 101 11.42 7.09 -7.41
C PRO A 101 10.24 7.18 -8.37
N ASN A 102 10.12 6.25 -9.31
CA ASN A 102 9.03 6.22 -10.28
C ASN A 102 8.50 4.79 -10.49
N TYR A 103 7.52 4.41 -9.64
CA TYR A 103 6.94 3.07 -9.67
C TYR A 103 5.98 2.85 -10.85
N ASN A 104 5.35 3.92 -11.38
CA ASN A 104 4.45 3.89 -12.51
C ASN A 104 5.01 4.74 -13.67
N PRO A 105 6.04 4.26 -14.39
CA PRO A 105 6.69 5.04 -15.43
C PRO A 105 5.77 5.31 -16.63
N ASP A 106 4.89 4.38 -16.97
CA ASP A 106 3.98 4.52 -18.11
C ASP A 106 2.94 5.60 -17.88
N GLY A 107 2.33 5.61 -16.67
CA GLY A 107 1.40 6.67 -16.29
C GLY A 107 2.09 8.02 -16.10
N ASN A 108 3.36 8.00 -15.62
CA ASN A 108 4.15 9.21 -15.42
C ASN A 108 4.35 9.99 -16.73
N ASP A 109 4.63 9.30 -17.82
CA ASP A 109 4.97 9.96 -19.08
C ASP A 109 3.75 10.49 -19.85
N LEU A 110 2.54 10.18 -19.38
CA LEU A 110 1.28 10.76 -19.87
C LEU A 110 1.00 12.13 -19.24
N ILE A 111 2.02 12.99 -19.17
CA ILE A 111 1.91 14.34 -18.59
C ILE A 111 0.96 15.21 -19.39
N ASP A 112 -0.06 15.72 -18.69
CA ASP A 112 -1.04 16.69 -19.24
C ASP A 112 -1.43 17.68 -18.10
N PRO A 113 -1.53 18.99 -18.38
CA PRO A 113 -2.02 19.98 -17.41
C PRO A 113 -3.45 19.74 -16.93
N LYS A 114 -4.23 18.92 -17.65
CA LYS A 114 -5.59 18.54 -17.25
C LYS A 114 -5.60 17.42 -16.20
N ASN A 115 -4.52 16.65 -16.10
CA ASN A 115 -4.40 15.62 -15.10
C ASN A 115 -4.28 16.27 -13.72
N ARG A 116 -5.16 15.90 -12.78
CA ARG A 116 -5.25 16.52 -11.44
C ARG A 116 -5.31 18.06 -11.49
N ALA A 117 -5.99 18.61 -12.50
CA ALA A 117 -6.23 20.05 -12.60
C ALA A 117 -7.00 20.52 -11.35
N LEU A 118 -6.57 21.64 -10.79
CA LEU A 118 -7.16 22.18 -9.56
C LEU A 118 -8.60 22.61 -9.79
N ASP A 119 -9.52 22.02 -9.05
CA ASP A 119 -10.92 22.44 -8.93
C ASP A 119 -11.31 22.61 -7.46
N LEU A 120 -11.13 23.79 -6.93
CA LEU A 120 -11.47 24.11 -5.53
C LEU A 120 -12.98 24.05 -5.26
N LYS A 121 -13.83 24.17 -6.29
CA LYS A 121 -15.28 24.07 -6.11
C LYS A 121 -15.69 22.65 -5.72
N ASN A 122 -15.07 21.66 -6.37
CA ASN A 122 -15.34 20.24 -6.12
C ASN A 122 -14.30 19.61 -5.19
N LEU A 123 -13.30 20.35 -4.72
CA LEU A 123 -12.15 19.86 -3.92
C LEU A 123 -11.39 18.73 -4.62
N GLU A 124 -11.10 18.95 -5.90
CA GLU A 124 -10.37 18.01 -6.73
C GLU A 124 -9.04 18.59 -7.21
N GLY A 125 -8.12 17.70 -7.59
CA GLY A 125 -6.85 18.08 -8.17
C GLY A 125 -5.83 18.59 -7.18
N GLN A 126 -4.87 19.41 -7.65
CA GLN A 126 -3.73 19.88 -6.85
C GLN A 126 -3.17 21.21 -7.36
N ILE A 127 -2.44 21.92 -6.50
CA ILE A 127 -1.73 23.15 -6.89
C ILE A 127 -0.39 22.80 -7.57
N GLY A 128 -0.33 22.94 -8.89
CA GLY A 128 0.87 22.68 -9.70
C GLY A 128 1.35 21.23 -9.69
N PRO A 129 2.43 20.94 -10.45
CA PRO A 129 3.20 21.85 -11.30
C PRO A 129 2.42 22.33 -12.55
N GLU A 130 2.76 23.52 -13.06
CA GLU A 130 2.07 24.17 -14.20
C GLU A 130 2.13 23.36 -15.50
N ALA A 131 3.24 22.65 -15.72
CA ALA A 131 3.42 21.80 -16.90
C ALA A 131 2.53 20.55 -16.90
N GLY A 132 1.81 20.31 -15.82
CA GLY A 132 0.97 19.12 -15.63
C GLY A 132 1.71 17.95 -15.02
N VAL A 133 0.97 16.86 -14.83
CA VAL A 133 1.42 15.62 -14.19
C VAL A 133 0.94 14.40 -14.96
N GLY A 134 1.43 13.21 -14.64
CA GLY A 134 0.97 11.96 -15.23
C GLY A 134 -0.44 11.56 -14.80
N THR A 135 -0.85 10.35 -15.17
CA THR A 135 -2.16 9.80 -14.81
C THR A 135 -2.08 8.92 -13.56
N ARG A 136 -3.22 8.73 -12.89
CA ARG A 136 -3.33 7.82 -11.75
C ARG A 136 -3.01 6.36 -12.11
N TYR A 137 -3.31 5.96 -13.33
CA TYR A 137 -3.31 4.59 -13.81
C TYR A 137 -2.03 4.23 -14.55
N THR A 138 -1.74 2.91 -14.67
CA THR A 138 -0.69 2.39 -15.56
C THR A 138 -1.04 2.64 -17.03
N GLY A 139 -0.11 2.30 -17.92
CA GLY A 139 -0.37 2.32 -19.36
C GLY A 139 -1.54 1.46 -19.82
N GLU A 140 -1.89 0.41 -19.06
CA GLU A 140 -3.01 -0.50 -19.29
C GLU A 140 -4.29 -0.08 -18.53
N GLY A 141 -4.28 1.04 -17.81
CA GLY A 141 -5.44 1.53 -17.08
C GLY A 141 -5.66 0.88 -15.70
N ILE A 142 -4.64 0.27 -15.12
CA ILE A 142 -4.72 -0.36 -13.80
C ILE A 142 -4.32 0.64 -12.72
N ASN A 143 -5.09 0.72 -11.63
CA ASN A 143 -4.71 1.41 -10.41
C ASN A 143 -3.85 0.49 -9.55
N LEU A 144 -2.54 0.78 -9.47
CA LEU A 144 -1.58 -0.05 -8.74
C LEU A 144 -1.87 -0.13 -7.23
N ASN A 145 -2.41 0.95 -6.62
CA ASN A 145 -2.81 0.93 -5.21
C ASN A 145 -4.21 0.31 -4.99
N ARG A 146 -4.67 -0.50 -5.92
CA ARG A 146 -5.85 -1.37 -5.86
C ARG A 146 -5.54 -2.78 -6.36
N ASP A 147 -4.29 -3.05 -6.67
CA ASP A 147 -3.87 -4.28 -7.35
C ASP A 147 -3.10 -5.26 -6.47
N TYR A 148 -2.84 -4.91 -5.20
CA TYR A 148 -2.01 -5.74 -4.31
C TYR A 148 -2.57 -7.15 -4.08
N MET A 149 -3.90 -7.34 -4.05
CA MET A 149 -4.51 -8.67 -3.93
C MET A 149 -4.67 -9.37 -5.30
N LYS A 150 -4.84 -8.61 -6.37
CA LYS A 150 -5.12 -9.15 -7.70
C LYS A 150 -3.87 -9.52 -8.48
N MET A 151 -2.79 -8.75 -8.33
CA MET A 151 -1.53 -8.92 -9.07
C MET A 151 -1.74 -8.98 -10.59
N GLU A 152 -2.62 -8.09 -11.13
CA GLU A 152 -2.92 -8.01 -12.57
C GLU A 152 -1.84 -7.25 -13.32
N ALA A 153 -1.31 -6.16 -12.73
CA ALA A 153 -0.25 -5.38 -13.32
C ALA A 153 1.11 -6.10 -13.22
N VAL A 154 1.94 -5.94 -14.24
CA VAL A 154 3.32 -6.46 -14.20
C VAL A 154 4.15 -5.73 -13.13
N GLU A 155 3.88 -4.45 -12.92
CA GLU A 155 4.49 -3.61 -11.89
C GLU A 155 4.24 -4.20 -10.49
N SER A 156 2.99 -4.61 -10.19
CA SER A 156 2.64 -5.27 -8.92
C SER A 156 3.40 -6.57 -8.71
N ARG A 157 3.49 -7.40 -9.75
CA ARG A 157 4.27 -8.66 -9.70
C ARG A 157 5.77 -8.40 -9.52
N ASN A 158 6.31 -7.38 -10.17
CA ASN A 158 7.70 -6.98 -10.02
C ASN A 158 8.00 -6.49 -8.61
N LEU A 159 7.11 -5.66 -8.03
CA LEU A 159 7.23 -5.20 -6.64
C LEU A 159 7.16 -6.36 -5.65
N SER A 160 6.24 -7.31 -5.84
CA SER A 160 6.15 -8.52 -5.00
C SER A 160 7.45 -9.33 -4.99
N LYS A 161 8.07 -9.53 -6.15
CA LYS A 161 9.38 -10.20 -6.27
C LYS A 161 10.48 -9.42 -5.54
N LEU A 162 10.50 -8.09 -5.69
CA LEU A 162 11.47 -7.23 -4.99
C LEU A 162 11.29 -7.33 -3.47
N GLN A 163 10.05 -7.24 -2.99
CA GLN A 163 9.72 -7.35 -1.56
C GLN A 163 10.07 -8.74 -1.01
N SER A 164 9.82 -9.81 -1.76
CA SER A 164 10.21 -11.19 -1.38
C SER A 164 11.74 -11.34 -1.28
N LYS A 165 12.48 -10.71 -2.19
CA LYS A 165 13.95 -10.72 -2.20
C LYS A 165 14.56 -9.95 -1.03
N TRP A 166 14.11 -8.71 -0.83
CA TRP A 166 14.71 -7.79 0.13
C TRP A 166 14.07 -7.85 1.52
N ARG A 167 12.85 -8.32 1.62
CA ARG A 167 12.07 -8.41 2.85
C ARG A 167 12.15 -7.13 3.69
N PRO A 168 11.73 -5.95 3.14
CA PRO A 168 11.85 -4.68 3.86
C PRO A 168 11.18 -4.75 5.23
N HIS A 169 11.84 -4.21 6.25
CA HIS A 169 11.25 -4.08 7.59
C HIS A 169 10.21 -2.96 7.62
N LEU A 170 10.44 -1.92 6.83
CA LEU A 170 9.54 -0.79 6.65
C LEU A 170 9.37 -0.50 5.16
N THR A 171 8.14 -0.35 4.70
CA THR A 171 7.84 0.26 3.41
C THR A 171 7.16 1.60 3.63
N VAL A 172 7.61 2.63 2.93
CA VAL A 172 6.97 3.95 2.89
C VAL A 172 6.44 4.19 1.49
N ASP A 173 5.15 4.48 1.39
CA ASP A 173 4.44 4.73 0.13
C ASP A 173 4.01 6.20 0.09
N SER A 174 4.55 6.95 -0.88
CA SER A 174 4.35 8.41 -0.96
C SER A 174 3.26 8.77 -1.95
N HIS A 175 2.22 9.43 -1.43
CA HIS A 175 1.03 9.88 -2.13
C HIS A 175 0.78 11.38 -1.94
N THR A 176 -0.24 11.87 -2.66
CA THR A 176 -0.82 13.22 -2.54
C THR A 176 -2.31 13.10 -2.27
N THR A 177 -2.79 13.78 -1.23
CA THR A 177 -4.22 13.81 -0.90
C THR A 177 -5.08 14.32 -2.05
N ASP A 178 -6.37 14.07 -1.95
CA ASP A 178 -7.40 14.62 -2.83
C ASP A 178 -8.67 14.87 -1.99
N GLY A 179 -9.34 16.01 -2.21
CA GLY A 179 -10.67 16.26 -1.67
C GLY A 179 -10.81 16.58 -0.18
N SER A 180 -9.75 16.90 0.56
CA SER A 180 -9.83 17.19 2.00
C SER A 180 -9.58 18.66 2.33
N VAL A 181 -10.26 19.18 3.37
CA VAL A 181 -10.12 20.58 3.84
C VAL A 181 -9.34 20.68 5.15
N HIS A 182 -8.49 19.74 5.47
CA HIS A 182 -7.64 19.81 6.66
C HIS A 182 -6.52 20.87 6.55
N GLY A 183 -5.96 21.25 7.69
CA GLY A 183 -4.89 22.24 7.80
C GLY A 183 -3.48 21.65 7.96
N TYR A 184 -3.30 20.35 7.72
CA TYR A 184 -2.01 19.67 7.83
C TYR A 184 -1.21 19.78 6.53
N ALA A 185 0.11 19.86 6.63
CA ALA A 185 1.00 19.82 5.47
C ALA A 185 1.06 18.42 4.84
N LEU A 186 0.84 17.40 5.68
CA LEU A 186 0.81 16.00 5.30
C LEU A 186 -0.03 15.22 6.32
N THR A 187 -0.80 14.26 5.85
CA THR A 187 -1.39 13.20 6.67
C THR A 187 -0.66 11.89 6.41
N PHE A 188 -0.68 10.99 7.37
CA PHE A 188 -0.04 9.68 7.26
C PHE A 188 -0.93 8.61 7.90
N ASP A 189 -0.69 7.36 7.52
CA ASP A 189 -1.33 6.23 8.18
C ASP A 189 -0.43 4.99 8.08
N THR A 190 -0.92 3.89 8.61
CA THR A 190 -0.31 2.56 8.50
C THR A 190 -1.40 1.52 8.28
N SER A 191 -1.03 0.27 8.24
CA SER A 191 -2.00 -0.82 8.13
C SER A 191 -2.92 -0.88 9.36
N HIS A 192 -4.21 -1.04 9.12
CA HIS A 192 -5.20 -1.32 10.16
C HIS A 192 -5.40 -2.84 10.42
N ILE A 193 -4.65 -3.70 9.73
CA ILE A 193 -4.62 -5.13 10.04
C ILE A 193 -4.02 -5.32 11.45
N PRO A 194 -4.71 -6.01 12.38
CA PRO A 194 -4.23 -6.15 13.75
C PRO A 194 -2.98 -7.05 13.82
N CYS A 195 -1.81 -6.46 13.81
CA CYS A 195 -0.54 -7.14 13.98
C CYS A 195 0.46 -6.28 14.76
N ALA A 196 1.50 -6.89 15.31
CA ALA A 196 2.52 -6.18 16.09
C ALA A 196 3.22 -5.06 15.30
N PRO A 197 3.62 -5.26 14.01
CA PRO A 197 4.19 -4.20 13.20
C PRO A 197 3.27 -2.98 13.02
N SER A 198 2.01 -3.19 12.64
CA SER A 198 1.04 -2.09 12.46
C SER A 198 0.82 -1.32 13.75
N LYS A 199 0.64 -2.03 14.87
CA LYS A 199 0.49 -1.41 16.19
C LYS A 199 1.70 -0.55 16.56
N TYR A 200 2.90 -1.04 16.32
CA TYR A 200 4.13 -0.30 16.61
C TYR A 200 4.22 1.01 15.82
N VAL A 201 3.97 0.93 14.50
CA VAL A 201 3.99 2.12 13.63
C VAL A 201 2.94 3.13 14.10
N HIS A 202 1.71 2.67 14.32
CA HIS A 202 0.59 3.55 14.70
C HIS A 202 0.81 4.22 16.07
N THR A 203 1.27 3.47 17.09
CA THR A 203 1.29 3.96 18.48
C THR A 203 2.62 4.55 18.92
N LYS A 204 3.73 4.23 18.25
CA LYS A 204 5.07 4.71 18.62
C LYS A 204 5.72 5.54 17.52
N MET A 205 5.89 4.96 16.33
CA MET A 205 6.69 5.57 15.28
C MET A 205 6.05 6.85 14.71
N LEU A 206 4.83 6.79 14.21
CA LEU A 206 4.17 7.94 13.57
C LEU A 206 3.99 9.13 14.53
N PRO A 207 3.56 8.94 15.80
CA PRO A 207 3.50 10.04 16.75
C PRO A 207 4.86 10.68 17.07
N ASP A 208 5.96 9.92 17.06
CA ASP A 208 7.29 10.47 17.30
C ASP A 208 7.82 11.22 16.07
N VAL A 209 7.69 10.64 14.88
CA VAL A 209 8.04 11.28 13.59
C VAL A 209 7.28 12.59 13.42
N SER A 210 5.98 12.62 13.73
CA SER A 210 5.16 13.83 13.69
C SER A 210 5.71 14.94 14.60
N ARG A 211 6.05 14.60 15.85
CA ARG A 211 6.64 15.55 16.80
C ARG A 211 8.02 16.05 16.36
N ARG A 212 8.85 15.19 15.74
CA ARG A 212 10.18 15.60 15.21
C ARG A 212 10.02 16.61 14.09
N LEU A 213 9.15 16.28 13.11
CA LEU A 213 8.88 17.15 11.97
C LEU A 213 8.37 18.53 12.43
N ASP A 214 7.37 18.54 13.31
CA ASP A 214 6.79 19.79 13.86
C ASP A 214 7.86 20.65 14.56
N ARG A 215 8.65 20.07 15.47
CA ARG A 215 9.70 20.80 16.19
C ARG A 215 10.78 21.37 15.27
N ARG A 216 11.11 20.67 14.19
CA ARG A 216 12.19 21.03 13.28
C ARG A 216 11.75 22.02 12.20
N THR A 217 10.52 21.90 11.73
CA THR A 217 10.02 22.62 10.55
C THR A 217 8.77 23.46 10.79
N GLY A 218 8.03 23.19 11.86
CA GLY A 218 6.70 23.76 12.10
C GLY A 218 5.58 23.11 11.28
N LEU A 219 5.88 22.12 10.45
CA LEU A 219 4.89 21.41 9.64
C LEU A 219 4.04 20.50 10.52
N LYS A 220 2.73 20.65 10.44
CA LYS A 220 1.76 19.84 11.19
C LYS A 220 1.34 18.63 10.38
N THR A 221 1.23 17.50 11.06
CA THR A 221 0.76 16.22 10.48
C THR A 221 -0.29 15.58 11.38
N PHE A 222 -1.10 14.70 10.81
CA PHE A 222 -2.07 13.90 11.54
C PHE A 222 -2.32 12.57 10.82
N PHE A 223 -3.08 11.67 11.43
CA PHE A 223 -3.53 10.44 10.79
C PHE A 223 -4.47 10.75 9.62
N TYR A 224 -4.29 10.00 8.53
CA TYR A 224 -5.08 10.15 7.32
C TYR A 224 -6.57 9.91 7.59
N GLY A 225 -7.39 10.70 6.94
CA GLY A 225 -8.84 10.59 6.99
C GLY A 225 -9.50 11.75 6.26
N ASN A 226 -10.82 11.72 6.29
CA ASN A 226 -11.67 12.79 5.82
C ASN A 226 -12.82 13.03 6.80
N PHE A 227 -13.44 14.20 6.75
CA PHE A 227 -14.71 14.42 7.43
C PHE A 227 -15.76 13.47 6.85
N VAL A 228 -16.49 12.77 7.72
CA VAL A 228 -17.62 11.93 7.30
C VAL A 228 -18.68 12.78 6.61
N ASP A 229 -18.85 14.02 7.10
CA ASP A 229 -19.73 15.02 6.51
C ASP A 229 -19.16 16.40 6.80
N GLU A 230 -18.82 17.17 5.77
CA GLU A 230 -18.33 18.53 5.92
C GLU A 230 -19.40 19.52 6.45
N ALA A 231 -20.68 19.20 6.28
CA ALA A 231 -21.77 20.02 6.81
C ALA A 231 -22.09 19.69 8.28
N ASP A 232 -21.67 18.52 8.79
CA ASP A 232 -21.90 18.09 10.16
C ASP A 232 -20.67 17.38 10.71
N LEU A 233 -19.73 18.13 11.26
CA LEU A 233 -18.48 17.63 11.81
C LEU A 233 -18.67 16.69 13.01
N SER A 234 -19.84 16.66 13.64
CA SER A 234 -20.14 15.74 14.74
C SER A 234 -20.14 14.27 14.31
N LYS A 235 -20.25 13.99 13.00
CA LYS A 235 -20.13 12.65 12.42
C LYS A 235 -18.71 12.09 12.43
N GLY A 236 -17.71 12.94 12.56
CA GLY A 236 -16.33 12.57 12.87
C GLY A 236 -15.36 12.63 11.70
N TRP A 237 -14.13 12.24 12.01
CA TRP A 237 -13.00 12.08 11.11
C TRP A 237 -12.77 10.59 10.87
N ALA A 238 -12.95 10.12 9.64
CA ALA A 238 -12.85 8.70 9.29
C ALA A 238 -11.65 8.41 8.41
N THR A 239 -10.90 7.36 8.74
CA THR A 239 -9.85 6.81 7.89
C THR A 239 -10.43 6.03 6.69
N TYR A 240 -9.56 5.61 5.76
CA TYR A 240 -9.95 4.84 4.57
C TYR A 240 -10.27 3.36 4.88
N PRO A 241 -11.02 2.67 4.00
CA PRO A 241 -11.37 1.26 4.20
C PRO A 241 -10.14 0.37 4.33
N HIS A 242 -10.18 -0.61 5.25
CA HIS A 242 -9.06 -1.50 5.57
C HIS A 242 -8.72 -2.55 4.50
N LEU A 243 -9.33 -2.57 3.34
CA LEU A 243 -9.20 -3.62 2.32
C LEU A 243 -7.74 -3.85 1.87
N PRO A 244 -7.24 -5.10 1.85
CA PRO A 244 -5.85 -5.39 1.47
C PRO A 244 -5.49 -5.15 0.01
N ARG A 245 -6.45 -4.77 -0.83
CA ARG A 245 -6.15 -4.22 -2.17
C ARG A 245 -5.29 -2.96 -2.12
N TYR A 246 -5.30 -2.25 -0.97
CA TYR A 246 -4.39 -1.12 -0.67
C TYR A 246 -3.06 -1.63 -0.16
N GLY A 247 -1.96 -1.01 -0.59
CA GLY A 247 -0.61 -1.43 -0.23
C GLY A 247 -0.34 -1.53 1.26
N SER A 248 -0.82 -0.57 2.05
CA SER A 248 -0.63 -0.55 3.50
C SER A 248 -1.21 -1.78 4.17
N HIS A 249 -2.48 -2.10 3.88
CA HIS A 249 -3.15 -3.24 4.51
C HIS A 249 -2.61 -4.58 4.01
N TYR A 250 -2.24 -4.67 2.72
CA TYR A 250 -1.53 -5.82 2.18
C TYR A 250 -0.25 -6.12 2.98
N ARG A 251 0.57 -5.09 3.21
CA ARG A 251 1.83 -5.25 3.96
C ARG A 251 1.59 -5.66 5.42
N GLY A 252 0.51 -5.19 6.03
CA GLY A 252 0.07 -5.67 7.35
C GLY A 252 -0.24 -7.17 7.38
N LEU A 253 -0.88 -7.73 6.33
CA LEU A 253 -1.10 -9.18 6.21
C LEU A 253 0.20 -9.97 6.06
N THR A 254 1.27 -9.34 5.57
CA THR A 254 2.60 -9.99 5.47
C THR A 254 3.43 -9.88 6.75
N GLY A 255 2.91 -9.26 7.81
CA GLY A 255 3.61 -9.07 9.08
C GLY A 255 4.75 -8.04 9.01
N ARG A 256 4.65 -7.05 8.11
CA ARG A 256 5.66 -6.00 7.90
C ARG A 256 5.13 -4.62 8.26
N MET A 257 6.05 -3.70 8.57
CA MET A 257 5.71 -2.29 8.83
C MET A 257 5.44 -1.55 7.53
N ASP A 258 4.49 -0.64 7.60
CA ASP A 258 4.10 0.23 6.50
C ASP A 258 3.83 1.65 6.97
N ILE A 259 4.13 2.63 6.13
CA ILE A 259 3.70 4.02 6.28
C ILE A 259 3.14 4.48 4.93
N LEU A 260 1.89 4.92 4.96
CA LEU A 260 1.27 5.72 3.92
C LEU A 260 1.57 7.20 4.22
N LEU A 261 2.14 7.92 3.27
CA LEU A 261 2.28 9.37 3.32
C LEU A 261 1.31 10.00 2.32
N GLU A 262 0.54 11.00 2.77
CA GLU A 262 -0.43 11.73 1.96
C GLU A 262 -0.14 13.23 2.07
N THR A 263 0.74 13.71 1.20
CA THR A 263 1.11 15.13 1.18
C THR A 263 -0.05 15.97 0.67
N TYR A 264 -0.26 17.15 1.26
CA TYR A 264 -1.48 17.92 1.02
C TYR A 264 -1.50 18.58 -0.37
N SER A 265 -2.49 18.24 -1.18
CA SER A 265 -2.62 18.67 -2.58
C SER A 265 -2.79 20.18 -2.76
N TYR A 266 -3.35 20.89 -1.76
CA TYR A 266 -3.68 22.32 -1.85
C TYR A 266 -2.61 23.25 -1.28
N ILE A 267 -1.36 22.78 -1.20
CA ILE A 267 -0.17 23.62 -1.01
C ILE A 267 0.69 23.60 -2.29
N PRO A 268 1.54 24.60 -2.52
CA PRO A 268 2.38 24.68 -3.72
C PRO A 268 3.23 23.41 -3.93
N PHE A 269 3.43 23.02 -5.19
CA PHE A 269 4.21 21.82 -5.53
C PHE A 269 5.60 21.80 -4.88
N LYS A 270 6.29 22.94 -4.84
CA LYS A 270 7.57 23.06 -4.14
C LYS A 270 7.46 22.66 -2.68
N ASP A 271 6.45 23.15 -1.97
CA ASP A 271 6.26 22.89 -0.55
C ASP A 271 5.90 21.41 -0.31
N ARG A 272 5.15 20.78 -1.23
CA ARG A 272 4.90 19.33 -1.18
C ARG A 272 6.18 18.51 -1.29
N VAL A 273 7.05 18.86 -2.25
CA VAL A 273 8.34 18.17 -2.42
C VAL A 273 9.18 18.27 -1.15
N PHE A 274 9.30 19.47 -0.55
CA PHE A 274 10.04 19.66 0.69
C PHE A 274 9.39 19.00 1.90
N THR A 275 8.07 19.01 2.01
CA THR A 275 7.35 18.29 3.07
C THR A 275 7.67 16.79 3.03
N THR A 276 7.59 16.18 1.84
CA THR A 276 7.93 14.77 1.66
C THR A 276 9.41 14.49 1.92
N TYR A 277 10.29 15.36 1.46
CA TYR A 277 11.73 15.26 1.73
C TYR A 277 12.05 15.27 3.22
N GLU A 278 11.44 16.19 3.97
CA GLU A 278 11.73 16.39 5.39
C GLU A 278 11.15 15.26 6.27
N ILE A 279 9.91 14.78 5.98
CA ILE A 279 9.35 13.67 6.75
C ILE A 279 10.09 12.36 6.50
N LEU A 280 10.55 12.10 5.27
CA LEU A 280 11.36 10.91 4.97
C LEU A 280 12.67 10.90 5.76
N LYS A 281 13.32 12.06 5.95
CA LYS A 281 14.49 12.16 6.82
C LYS A 281 14.17 11.79 8.27
N ASP A 282 13.09 12.33 8.83
CA ASP A 282 12.68 12.00 10.20
C ASP A 282 12.30 10.51 10.36
N ILE A 283 11.73 9.90 9.33
CA ILE A 283 11.47 8.45 9.27
C ILE A 283 12.80 7.67 9.29
N PHE A 284 13.80 8.09 8.51
CA PHE A 284 15.10 7.44 8.49
C PHE A 284 15.84 7.61 9.81
N ASP A 285 15.83 8.81 10.40
CA ASP A 285 16.44 9.08 11.71
C ASP A 285 15.79 8.21 12.80
N TYR A 286 14.46 8.13 12.83
CA TYR A 286 13.76 7.23 13.74
C TYR A 286 14.18 5.76 13.53
N THR A 287 14.28 5.32 12.26
CA THR A 287 14.68 3.95 11.93
C THR A 287 16.12 3.64 12.32
N ILE A 288 17.03 4.62 12.22
CA ILE A 288 18.41 4.50 12.71
C ILE A 288 18.44 4.29 14.23
N GLU A 289 17.63 5.04 14.97
CA GLU A 289 17.58 4.97 16.44
C GLU A 289 16.92 3.71 16.96
N HIS A 290 15.89 3.21 16.28
CA HIS A 290 15.01 2.12 16.74
C HIS A 290 15.09 0.85 15.89
N GLY A 291 16.03 0.76 14.95
CA GLY A 291 16.08 -0.31 13.95
C GLY A 291 16.12 -1.73 14.51
N ALA A 292 16.84 -1.94 15.60
CA ALA A 292 16.91 -3.26 16.24
C ALA A 292 15.54 -3.71 16.80
N GLU A 293 14.80 -2.79 17.44
CA GLU A 293 13.42 -3.04 17.91
C GLU A 293 12.48 -3.31 16.72
N MET A 294 12.57 -2.50 15.67
CA MET A 294 11.75 -2.65 14.45
C MET A 294 11.97 -4.01 13.77
N MET A 295 13.22 -4.44 13.62
CA MET A 295 13.55 -5.75 13.06
C MET A 295 12.98 -6.90 13.90
N LYS A 296 13.07 -6.80 15.22
CA LYS A 296 12.50 -7.80 16.13
C LYS A 296 10.98 -7.88 15.98
N ILE A 297 10.29 -6.75 15.97
CA ILE A 297 8.83 -6.69 15.82
C ILE A 297 8.38 -7.24 14.45
N CYS A 298 9.14 -6.98 13.37
CA CYS A 298 8.87 -7.60 12.08
C CYS A 298 9.04 -9.12 12.12
N ALA A 299 10.08 -9.63 12.81
CA ALA A 299 10.27 -11.06 12.98
C ALA A 299 9.11 -11.71 13.79
N GLU A 300 8.59 -11.01 14.81
CA GLU A 300 7.40 -11.44 15.56
C GLU A 300 6.15 -11.43 14.64
N GLY A 301 5.98 -10.42 13.81
CA GLY A 301 4.89 -10.34 12.84
C GLY A 301 4.91 -11.49 11.82
N GLU A 302 6.08 -11.82 11.29
CA GLU A 302 6.27 -12.94 10.36
C GLU A 302 6.06 -14.32 10.99
N ALA A 303 6.39 -14.45 12.27
CA ALA A 303 6.17 -15.67 13.04
C ALA A 303 4.72 -15.83 13.51
N ALA A 304 3.91 -14.77 13.47
CA ALA A 304 2.55 -14.80 13.98
C ALA A 304 1.65 -15.75 13.18
N ARG A 305 0.86 -16.54 13.92
CA ARG A 305 -0.13 -17.49 13.36
C ARG A 305 -1.47 -17.25 14.02
N PRO A 306 -2.16 -16.12 13.71
CA PRO A 306 -3.46 -15.85 14.32
C PRO A 306 -4.44 -16.97 14.03
N ASP A 307 -5.14 -17.40 15.08
CA ASP A 307 -6.25 -18.36 15.04
C ASP A 307 -7.30 -17.91 16.06
N PRO A 308 -8.51 -17.52 15.61
CA PRO A 308 -8.99 -17.52 14.23
C PRO A 308 -8.32 -16.45 13.34
N VAL A 309 -8.39 -16.65 12.00
CA VAL A 309 -7.99 -15.67 10.99
C VAL A 309 -9.16 -14.75 10.67
N ALA A 310 -8.97 -13.45 10.76
CA ALA A 310 -9.95 -12.48 10.27
C ALA A 310 -9.85 -12.39 8.73
N ILE A 311 -10.99 -12.49 8.06
CA ILE A 311 -11.11 -12.47 6.59
C ILE A 311 -12.07 -11.41 6.05
N ALA A 312 -12.74 -10.70 6.94
CA ALA A 312 -13.54 -9.51 6.63
C ALA A 312 -13.67 -8.63 7.87
N TYR A 313 -13.86 -7.34 7.65
CA TYR A 313 -14.00 -6.36 8.71
C TYR A 313 -15.23 -5.47 8.51
N GLY A 314 -15.67 -4.82 9.58
CA GLY A 314 -16.74 -3.84 9.55
C GLY A 314 -16.26 -2.46 9.07
N PRO A 315 -17.16 -1.48 9.04
CA PRO A 315 -16.78 -0.09 8.82
C PRO A 315 -15.90 0.44 9.96
N PRO A 316 -15.20 1.57 9.75
CA PRO A 316 -14.37 2.16 10.80
C PRO A 316 -15.23 2.57 12.01
N ALA A 317 -14.81 2.14 13.20
CA ALA A 317 -15.44 2.42 14.47
C ALA A 317 -14.69 3.51 15.24
N PRO A 318 -15.37 4.21 16.20
CA PRO A 318 -14.73 5.24 17.01
C PRO A 318 -13.65 4.65 17.94
N VAL A 319 -12.48 5.30 17.98
CA VAL A 319 -11.40 5.03 18.96
C VAL A 319 -11.37 6.08 20.09
N GLY A 320 -12.23 7.07 20.05
CA GLY A 320 -12.30 8.22 20.95
C GLY A 320 -12.50 9.50 20.18
N ASP A 321 -12.31 10.64 20.84
CA ASP A 321 -12.33 11.95 20.18
C ASP A 321 -10.93 12.34 19.72
N CYS A 322 -10.86 13.09 18.62
CA CYS A 322 -9.65 13.73 18.13
C CYS A 322 -9.85 15.23 17.92
N GLU A 323 -8.74 15.95 17.86
CA GLU A 323 -8.70 17.35 17.49
C GLU A 323 -8.13 17.48 16.07
N ILE A 324 -8.96 17.93 15.14
CA ILE A 324 -8.60 18.08 13.72
C ILE A 324 -8.36 19.55 13.42
N LEU A 325 -7.16 19.87 12.92
CA LEU A 325 -6.84 21.14 12.32
C LEU A 325 -7.45 21.19 10.92
N ALA A 326 -8.37 22.13 10.69
CA ALA A 326 -9.03 22.29 9.40
C ALA A 326 -9.20 23.76 9.03
N TRP A 327 -9.55 24.03 7.79
CA TRP A 327 -9.92 25.39 7.38
C TRP A 327 -11.16 25.84 8.13
N ASP A 328 -11.32 27.16 8.25
CA ASP A 328 -12.50 27.73 8.87
C ASP A 328 -13.78 27.30 8.14
N MET A 329 -14.53 26.40 8.77
CA MET A 329 -15.73 25.78 8.21
C MET A 329 -16.98 26.68 8.28
N GLU A 330 -16.92 27.80 8.99
CA GLU A 330 -18.04 28.75 9.07
C GLU A 330 -18.31 29.46 7.74
N SER A 331 -17.26 29.60 6.89
CA SER A 331 -17.39 30.18 5.56
C SER A 331 -17.17 29.14 4.48
N GLN A 332 -18.18 28.90 3.65
CA GLN A 332 -18.06 28.00 2.51
C GLN A 332 -16.97 28.44 1.52
N LEU A 333 -16.74 29.75 1.39
CA LEU A 333 -15.67 30.27 0.55
C LEU A 333 -14.31 30.04 1.17
N ALA A 334 -14.18 30.24 2.49
CA ALA A 334 -12.92 30.07 3.21
C ALA A 334 -12.41 28.63 3.16
N ARG A 335 -13.28 27.65 3.32
CA ARG A 335 -12.88 26.24 3.30
C ARG A 335 -12.41 25.70 1.94
N ARG A 336 -12.61 26.47 0.86
CA ARG A 336 -12.21 26.10 -0.51
C ARG A 336 -11.03 26.92 -1.04
N ILE A 337 -10.39 27.72 -0.18
CA ILE A 337 -9.28 28.57 -0.57
C ILE A 337 -8.04 28.20 0.25
N PRO A 338 -6.97 27.67 -0.38
CA PRO A 338 -5.72 27.36 0.31
C PRO A 338 -5.11 28.58 1.02
N GLY A 339 -4.47 28.35 2.16
CA GLY A 339 -3.80 29.39 2.94
C GLY A 339 -4.73 30.26 3.81
N ARG A 340 -5.99 29.89 3.95
CA ARG A 340 -6.89 30.53 4.93
C ARG A 340 -6.58 30.07 6.34
N GLU A 341 -7.07 30.86 7.33
CA GLU A 341 -6.94 30.52 8.74
C GLU A 341 -7.52 29.12 9.02
N THR A 342 -6.82 28.40 9.88
CA THR A 342 -7.23 27.08 10.34
C THR A 342 -7.77 27.17 11.76
N ARG A 343 -8.73 26.32 12.09
CA ARG A 343 -9.29 26.12 13.43
C ARG A 343 -9.17 24.66 13.83
N THR A 344 -9.15 24.41 15.12
CA THR A 344 -9.21 23.07 15.68
C THR A 344 -10.65 22.70 15.97
N TYR A 345 -11.06 21.54 15.48
CA TYR A 345 -12.39 20.97 15.68
C TYR A 345 -12.27 19.66 16.42
N ARG A 346 -13.09 19.48 17.47
CA ARG A 346 -13.15 18.22 18.22
C ARG A 346 -14.29 17.36 17.69
N MET A 347 -14.01 16.08 17.43
CA MET A 347 -14.96 15.15 16.84
C MET A 347 -14.56 13.69 17.09
N PRO A 348 -15.47 12.70 16.90
CA PRO A 348 -15.13 11.29 16.94
C PRO A 348 -14.04 10.93 15.89
N HIS A 349 -13.06 10.14 16.30
CA HIS A 349 -12.06 9.55 15.40
C HIS A 349 -12.47 8.12 15.05
N LEU A 350 -12.84 7.90 13.80
CA LEU A 350 -13.28 6.60 13.26
C LEU A 350 -12.10 5.91 12.60
N ALA A 351 -11.36 5.11 13.34
CA ALA A 351 -10.08 4.52 12.90
C ALA A 351 -9.85 3.07 13.34
N GLU A 352 -10.80 2.43 14.04
CA GLU A 352 -10.71 1.04 14.43
C GLU A 352 -11.54 0.16 13.49
N PHE A 353 -10.98 -0.98 13.09
CA PHE A 353 -11.68 -1.97 12.30
C PHE A 353 -11.84 -3.26 13.09
N VAL A 354 -13.08 -3.62 13.37
CA VAL A 354 -13.42 -4.86 14.07
C VAL A 354 -13.68 -5.96 13.05
N PRO A 355 -13.08 -7.15 13.21
CA PRO A 355 -13.39 -8.29 12.36
C PRO A 355 -14.89 -8.59 12.34
N SER A 356 -15.52 -8.53 11.18
CA SER A 356 -16.91 -8.91 10.97
C SER A 356 -17.04 -10.41 10.64
N LYS A 357 -15.92 -11.01 10.17
CA LYS A 357 -15.84 -12.44 9.90
C LYS A 357 -14.48 -13.00 10.22
N THR A 358 -14.48 -14.12 10.92
CA THR A 358 -13.28 -14.91 11.21
C THR A 358 -13.49 -16.37 10.86
N VAL A 359 -12.41 -17.09 10.57
CA VAL A 359 -12.41 -18.52 10.32
C VAL A 359 -11.32 -19.20 11.14
N PRO A 360 -11.53 -20.42 11.65
CA PRO A 360 -10.42 -21.20 12.21
C PRO A 360 -9.31 -21.34 11.18
N ARG A 361 -8.05 -21.26 11.58
CA ARG A 361 -6.93 -21.46 10.65
C ARG A 361 -6.86 -22.92 10.22
N PRO A 362 -7.01 -23.28 8.93
CA PRO A 362 -6.78 -24.65 8.49
C PRO A 362 -5.28 -24.95 8.51
N ALA A 363 -4.89 -26.22 8.59
CA ALA A 363 -3.48 -26.61 8.46
C ALA A 363 -2.93 -26.33 7.05
N ALA A 364 -3.78 -26.50 6.03
CA ALA A 364 -3.45 -26.20 4.65
C ALA A 364 -4.72 -26.03 3.79
N TYR A 365 -4.52 -25.62 2.54
CA TYR A 365 -5.53 -25.70 1.48
C TYR A 365 -5.06 -26.69 0.40
N VAL A 366 -6.00 -27.43 -0.18
CA VAL A 366 -5.78 -28.22 -1.39
C VAL A 366 -6.43 -27.49 -2.56
N ILE A 367 -5.67 -27.27 -3.61
CA ILE A 367 -6.07 -26.57 -4.83
C ILE A 367 -5.86 -27.51 -6.01
N PRO A 368 -6.93 -27.92 -6.74
CA PRO A 368 -6.78 -28.72 -7.94
C PRO A 368 -5.89 -28.04 -8.99
N LYS A 369 -5.03 -28.80 -9.65
CA LYS A 369 -4.19 -28.32 -10.75
C LYS A 369 -4.96 -27.64 -11.87
N ALA A 370 -6.24 -27.94 -12.02
CA ALA A 370 -7.14 -27.28 -12.95
C ALA A 370 -7.49 -25.83 -12.56
N CYS A 371 -7.15 -25.36 -11.35
CA CYS A 371 -7.28 -23.98 -10.90
C CYS A 371 -5.96 -23.21 -11.13
N ALA A 372 -5.40 -23.31 -12.32
CA ALA A 372 -4.07 -22.76 -12.65
C ALA A 372 -3.94 -21.25 -12.35
N SER A 373 -5.00 -20.47 -12.62
CA SER A 373 -5.01 -19.04 -12.35
C SER A 373 -4.91 -18.71 -10.85
N VAL A 374 -5.53 -19.51 -9.99
CA VAL A 374 -5.40 -19.37 -8.53
C VAL A 374 -3.98 -19.69 -8.08
N ILE A 375 -3.41 -20.79 -8.58
CA ILE A 375 -2.04 -21.22 -8.25
C ILE A 375 -1.03 -20.16 -8.68
N GLU A 376 -1.16 -19.64 -9.90
CA GLU A 376 -0.31 -18.56 -10.41
C GLU A 376 -0.36 -17.29 -9.52
N LYS A 377 -1.55 -16.92 -9.04
CA LYS A 377 -1.68 -15.77 -8.11
C LYS A 377 -0.93 -16.02 -6.81
N LEU A 378 -1.03 -17.20 -6.22
CA LEU A 378 -0.28 -17.54 -5.00
C LEU A 378 1.24 -17.47 -5.23
N GLU A 379 1.71 -17.96 -6.37
CA GLU A 379 3.12 -17.87 -6.77
C GLU A 379 3.56 -16.40 -6.96
N HIS A 380 2.71 -15.55 -7.54
CA HIS A 380 2.97 -14.10 -7.66
C HIS A 380 3.10 -13.39 -6.31
N HIS A 381 2.35 -13.84 -5.30
CA HIS A 381 2.47 -13.34 -3.92
C HIS A 381 3.71 -13.89 -3.18
N GLY A 382 4.39 -14.90 -3.73
CA GLY A 382 5.51 -15.57 -3.07
C GLY A 382 5.05 -16.55 -1.97
N ILE A 383 3.79 -16.96 -1.98
CA ILE A 383 3.26 -17.97 -1.05
C ILE A 383 3.87 -19.32 -1.39
N GLN A 384 4.37 -20.03 -0.36
CA GLN A 384 4.94 -21.36 -0.54
C GLN A 384 3.84 -22.37 -0.85
N ILE A 385 4.06 -23.14 -1.91
CA ILE A 385 3.15 -24.19 -2.36
C ILE A 385 3.93 -25.50 -2.53
N GLU A 386 3.25 -26.64 -2.31
CA GLU A 386 3.78 -27.99 -2.55
C GLU A 386 2.94 -28.66 -3.63
N ARG A 387 3.58 -29.07 -4.74
CA ARG A 387 2.91 -29.88 -5.77
C ARG A 387 2.96 -31.34 -5.37
N LEU A 388 1.81 -31.98 -5.20
CA LEU A 388 1.70 -33.35 -4.74
C LEU A 388 2.22 -34.32 -5.82
N PRO A 389 3.19 -35.17 -5.51
CA PRO A 389 3.75 -36.13 -6.48
C PRO A 389 2.81 -37.31 -6.76
N ALA A 390 1.89 -37.58 -5.84
CA ALA A 390 0.90 -38.68 -5.93
C ALA A 390 -0.41 -38.26 -5.26
N ALA A 391 -1.47 -39.02 -5.54
CA ALA A 391 -2.76 -38.81 -4.87
C ALA A 391 -2.60 -38.99 -3.34
N ARG A 392 -3.22 -38.08 -2.58
CA ARG A 392 -3.21 -38.09 -1.11
C ARG A 392 -4.59 -37.72 -0.57
N ALA A 393 -4.98 -38.37 0.52
CA ALA A 393 -6.22 -38.06 1.21
C ALA A 393 -5.93 -37.33 2.53
N PHE A 394 -6.79 -36.36 2.86
CA PHE A 394 -6.73 -35.56 4.07
C PHE A 394 -8.09 -35.53 4.77
N GLU A 395 -8.09 -35.28 6.05
CA GLU A 395 -9.29 -34.83 6.77
C GLU A 395 -9.40 -33.33 6.69
N GLY A 396 -10.62 -32.84 6.45
CA GLY A 396 -10.81 -31.39 6.31
C GLY A 396 -12.26 -31.00 6.08
N GLU A 397 -12.45 -29.90 5.38
CA GLU A 397 -13.77 -29.32 5.11
C GLU A 397 -13.89 -28.97 3.64
N ASN A 398 -15.08 -29.20 3.10
CA ASN A 398 -15.47 -28.76 1.76
C ASN A 398 -16.48 -27.63 1.87
N ASP A 399 -16.29 -26.59 1.09
CA ASP A 399 -17.22 -25.47 1.00
C ASP A 399 -18.23 -25.73 -0.13
N ARG A 400 -19.52 -25.58 0.18
CA ARG A 400 -20.60 -25.59 -0.78
C ARG A 400 -21.15 -24.19 -0.96
N VAL A 401 -21.27 -23.74 -2.20
CA VAL A 401 -21.79 -22.43 -2.56
C VAL A 401 -23.28 -22.33 -2.20
N GLY A 402 -23.63 -21.34 -1.39
CA GLY A 402 -25.02 -21.00 -1.07
C GLY A 402 -25.57 -20.02 -2.10
N THR A 403 -25.16 -18.78 -2.03
CA THR A 403 -25.57 -17.71 -2.96
C THR A 403 -24.39 -17.16 -3.73
N VAL A 404 -24.65 -16.64 -4.92
CA VAL A 404 -23.68 -15.89 -5.73
C VAL A 404 -24.33 -14.58 -6.16
N ALA A 405 -23.68 -13.47 -5.88
CA ALA A 405 -24.12 -12.15 -6.32
C ALA A 405 -22.95 -11.39 -6.97
N LYS A 406 -23.26 -10.48 -7.88
CA LYS A 406 -22.33 -9.50 -8.41
C LYS A 406 -22.63 -8.16 -7.77
N ALA A 407 -21.61 -7.48 -7.33
CA ALA A 407 -21.69 -6.13 -6.77
C ALA A 407 -20.76 -5.19 -7.53
N PRO A 408 -21.13 -3.93 -7.75
CA PRO A 408 -20.21 -2.96 -8.28
C PRO A 408 -18.98 -2.88 -7.36
N SER A 409 -17.78 -2.92 -7.94
CA SER A 409 -16.59 -2.58 -7.16
C SER A 409 -16.60 -1.08 -6.88
N PRO A 410 -16.47 -0.63 -5.63
CA PRO A 410 -16.31 0.78 -5.31
C PRO A 410 -15.00 1.35 -5.85
N ASP A 411 -14.18 0.51 -6.42
CA ASP A 411 -12.83 0.77 -6.81
C ASP A 411 -12.76 1.25 -8.27
N CYS A 412 -12.80 2.57 -8.43
CA CYS A 412 -12.58 3.22 -9.72
C CYS A 412 -11.17 2.89 -10.25
N GLY A 413 -11.07 2.34 -11.44
CA GLY A 413 -9.80 2.17 -12.14
C GLY A 413 -9.12 0.82 -11.98
N SER A 414 -9.84 -0.19 -11.55
CA SER A 414 -9.49 -1.58 -11.80
C SER A 414 -10.04 -2.01 -13.17
N MET A 415 -9.32 -2.91 -13.85
CA MET A 415 -9.84 -3.52 -15.08
C MET A 415 -11.13 -4.29 -14.81
N LYS A 416 -11.31 -4.83 -13.61
CA LYS A 416 -12.53 -5.47 -13.14
C LYS A 416 -13.34 -4.50 -12.27
N ARG A 417 -14.54 -4.17 -12.73
CA ARG A 417 -15.47 -3.23 -12.07
C ARG A 417 -16.58 -3.89 -11.27
N GLU A 418 -16.61 -5.22 -11.22
CA GLU A 418 -17.58 -6.00 -10.46
C GLU A 418 -16.85 -6.97 -9.53
N GLU A 419 -17.38 -7.10 -8.34
CA GLU A 419 -16.94 -8.06 -7.32
C GLU A 419 -17.92 -9.21 -7.24
N THR A 420 -17.43 -10.41 -6.97
CA THR A 420 -18.24 -11.59 -6.73
C THR A 420 -18.39 -11.82 -5.24
N VAL A 421 -19.63 -11.80 -4.77
CA VAL A 421 -19.97 -12.05 -3.36
C VAL A 421 -20.62 -13.40 -3.25
N VAL A 422 -20.08 -14.26 -2.39
CA VAL A 422 -20.63 -15.59 -2.17
C VAL A 422 -20.94 -15.83 -0.69
N THR A 423 -21.92 -16.70 -0.44
CA THR A 423 -22.05 -17.36 0.86
C THR A 423 -21.71 -18.83 0.70
N VAL A 424 -21.07 -19.41 1.72
CA VAL A 424 -20.70 -20.82 1.70
C VAL A 424 -21.17 -21.54 2.95
N THR A 425 -21.46 -22.85 2.79
CA THR A 425 -21.69 -23.76 3.92
C THR A 425 -20.56 -24.77 3.96
N ARG A 426 -19.90 -24.89 5.12
CA ARG A 426 -18.79 -25.82 5.36
C ARG A 426 -19.31 -27.14 5.88
N THR A 427 -18.77 -28.23 5.33
CA THR A 427 -19.07 -29.60 5.77
C THR A 427 -17.75 -30.35 5.98
N PRO A 428 -17.55 -30.94 7.18
CA PRO A 428 -16.43 -31.84 7.41
C PRO A 428 -16.48 -33.04 6.46
N GLY A 429 -15.33 -33.52 6.03
CA GLY A 429 -15.25 -34.65 5.13
C GLY A 429 -13.82 -35.03 4.75
N ARG A 430 -13.70 -36.11 4.00
CA ARG A 430 -12.45 -36.55 3.40
C ARG A 430 -12.21 -35.78 2.11
N ILE A 431 -11.00 -35.19 2.02
CA ILE A 431 -10.52 -34.48 0.84
C ILE A 431 -9.57 -35.42 0.10
N THR A 432 -9.83 -35.66 -1.18
CA THR A 432 -8.92 -36.43 -2.05
C THR A 432 -8.24 -35.45 -3.00
N ALA A 433 -6.92 -35.35 -2.89
CA ALA A 433 -6.09 -34.61 -3.82
C ALA A 433 -5.44 -35.58 -4.81
N GLU A 434 -5.33 -35.17 -6.06
CA GLU A 434 -4.72 -35.94 -7.13
C GLU A 434 -3.23 -35.59 -7.31
N ALA A 435 -2.50 -36.41 -8.03
CA ALA A 435 -1.12 -36.07 -8.44
C ALA A 435 -1.12 -34.78 -9.27
N GLY A 436 -0.25 -33.83 -8.89
CA GLY A 436 -0.15 -32.51 -9.49
C GLY A 436 -1.04 -31.43 -8.88
N ASP A 437 -1.97 -31.79 -8.00
CA ASP A 437 -2.68 -30.80 -7.18
C ASP A 437 -1.72 -30.11 -6.21
N VAL A 438 -2.12 -28.94 -5.73
CA VAL A 438 -1.27 -28.07 -4.90
C VAL A 438 -1.76 -28.06 -3.46
N LEU A 439 -0.85 -28.30 -2.54
CA LEU A 439 -1.01 -28.08 -1.11
C LEU A 439 -0.40 -26.73 -0.73
N VAL A 440 -1.15 -25.92 0.01
CA VAL A 440 -0.73 -24.62 0.51
C VAL A 440 -0.77 -24.64 2.04
N PRO A 441 0.36 -24.95 2.72
CA PRO A 441 0.42 -24.92 4.17
C PRO A 441 0.16 -23.51 4.71
N THR A 442 -0.57 -23.37 5.81
CA THR A 442 -0.78 -22.07 6.46
C THR A 442 0.26 -21.77 7.54
N ASP A 443 1.06 -22.76 7.95
CA ASP A 443 2.22 -22.57 8.82
C ASP A 443 3.43 -22.11 8.00
N GLN A 444 3.32 -20.94 7.45
CA GLN A 444 4.36 -20.22 6.72
C GLN A 444 4.23 -18.71 6.97
N THR A 445 5.26 -17.94 6.65
CA THR A 445 5.28 -16.48 6.84
C THR A 445 4.07 -15.79 6.20
N LEU A 446 3.69 -16.20 4.99
CA LEU A 446 2.53 -15.65 4.26
C LEU A 446 1.25 -16.46 4.47
N GLY A 447 1.17 -17.30 5.52
CA GLY A 447 0.00 -18.17 5.75
C GLY A 447 -1.28 -17.41 6.05
N THR A 448 -1.20 -16.24 6.71
CA THR A 448 -2.36 -15.38 6.93
C THR A 448 -2.86 -14.75 5.62
N LEU A 449 -1.94 -14.29 4.77
CA LEU A 449 -2.28 -13.80 3.43
C LEU A 449 -2.88 -14.92 2.57
N ALA A 450 -2.31 -16.14 2.62
CA ALA A 450 -2.85 -17.30 1.90
C ALA A 450 -4.30 -17.60 2.32
N ALA A 451 -4.59 -17.58 3.62
CA ALA A 451 -5.95 -17.77 4.11
C ALA A 451 -6.88 -16.65 3.62
N TYR A 452 -6.46 -15.40 3.71
CA TYR A 452 -7.25 -14.26 3.25
C TYR A 452 -7.59 -14.34 1.74
N LEU A 453 -6.62 -14.77 0.92
CA LEU A 453 -6.80 -14.95 -0.53
C LEU A 453 -7.72 -16.11 -0.88
N LEU A 454 -7.63 -17.23 -0.14
CA LEU A 454 -8.27 -18.49 -0.49
C LEU A 454 -9.64 -18.71 0.15
N GLU A 455 -9.96 -18.01 1.25
CA GLU A 455 -11.29 -18.08 1.86
C GLU A 455 -12.32 -17.47 0.92
N PRO A 456 -13.36 -18.22 0.55
CA PRO A 456 -14.27 -17.84 -0.54
C PRO A 456 -15.11 -16.60 -0.22
N ASP A 457 -15.37 -16.36 1.04
CA ASP A 457 -16.18 -15.26 1.55
C ASP A 457 -15.35 -14.16 2.26
N SER A 458 -14.07 -14.13 1.96
CA SER A 458 -13.19 -13.01 2.28
C SER A 458 -13.64 -11.74 1.54
N ASP A 459 -13.49 -10.59 2.20
CA ASP A 459 -13.90 -9.29 1.63
C ASP A 459 -12.98 -8.76 0.52
N ASP A 460 -11.81 -9.39 0.32
CA ASP A 460 -10.86 -9.01 -0.73
C ASP A 460 -10.05 -10.20 -1.30
N GLY A 461 -10.59 -11.44 -1.15
CA GLY A 461 -9.95 -12.67 -1.63
C GLY A 461 -10.10 -12.92 -3.13
N LEU A 462 -9.52 -14.04 -3.61
CA LEU A 462 -9.50 -14.37 -5.04
C LEU A 462 -10.89 -14.68 -5.61
N VAL A 463 -11.80 -15.24 -4.80
CA VAL A 463 -13.22 -15.44 -5.20
C VAL A 463 -13.89 -14.09 -5.40
N ARG A 464 -13.67 -13.14 -4.49
CA ARG A 464 -14.18 -11.76 -4.61
C ARG A 464 -13.79 -11.13 -5.94
N TRP A 465 -12.56 -11.36 -6.37
CA TRP A 465 -12.02 -10.87 -7.63
C TRP A 465 -12.37 -11.77 -8.84
N GLY A 466 -13.20 -12.80 -8.63
CA GLY A 466 -13.84 -13.60 -9.68
C GLY A 466 -12.93 -14.60 -10.37
N LEU A 467 -11.84 -15.04 -9.73
CA LEU A 467 -10.95 -16.05 -10.31
C LEU A 467 -11.60 -17.43 -10.44
N LEU A 468 -12.73 -17.65 -9.77
CA LEU A 468 -13.51 -18.90 -9.82
C LEU A 468 -14.93 -18.71 -10.36
N ASP A 469 -15.24 -17.58 -11.00
CA ASP A 469 -16.59 -17.23 -11.45
C ASP A 469 -17.24 -18.31 -12.34
N ASP A 470 -16.46 -18.97 -13.16
CA ASP A 470 -16.90 -20.09 -14.03
C ASP A 470 -17.35 -21.32 -13.24
N ARG A 471 -16.97 -21.44 -11.98
CA ARG A 471 -17.26 -22.59 -11.09
C ARG A 471 -18.28 -22.27 -9.99
N LEU A 472 -18.64 -20.99 -9.84
CA LEU A 472 -19.56 -20.55 -8.78
C LEU A 472 -21.01 -20.71 -9.23
N ARG A 473 -21.70 -21.72 -8.67
CA ARG A 473 -23.14 -21.95 -8.85
C ARG A 473 -23.76 -22.37 -7.52
N PRO A 474 -24.95 -21.88 -7.15
CA PRO A 474 -25.64 -22.34 -5.94
C PRO A 474 -25.71 -23.87 -5.88
N GLY A 475 -25.31 -24.42 -4.75
CA GLY A 475 -25.25 -25.86 -4.52
C GLY A 475 -23.99 -26.58 -5.03
N ALA A 476 -23.13 -25.92 -5.81
CA ALA A 476 -21.86 -26.52 -6.25
C ALA A 476 -20.85 -26.59 -5.10
N SER A 477 -19.98 -27.60 -5.13
CA SER A 477 -18.79 -27.63 -4.25
C SER A 477 -17.71 -26.73 -4.82
N LEU A 478 -17.06 -25.95 -3.95
CA LEU A 478 -15.88 -25.19 -4.34
C LEU A 478 -14.69 -26.13 -4.59
N PRO A 479 -13.83 -25.81 -5.57
CA PRO A 479 -12.69 -26.68 -5.87
C PRO A 479 -11.59 -26.62 -4.81
N ILE A 480 -11.49 -25.51 -4.07
CA ILE A 480 -10.50 -25.32 -3.01
C ILE A 480 -11.04 -25.92 -1.73
N ALA A 481 -10.30 -26.82 -1.11
CA ALA A 481 -10.69 -27.49 0.12
C ALA A 481 -9.75 -27.15 1.26
N ARG A 482 -10.28 -27.11 2.48
CA ARG A 482 -9.55 -26.81 3.73
C ARG A 482 -9.10 -28.11 4.37
N VAL A 483 -7.82 -28.23 4.71
CA VAL A 483 -7.22 -29.38 5.39
C VAL A 483 -7.12 -29.08 6.87
N SER A 484 -7.66 -29.97 7.73
CA SER A 484 -7.62 -29.82 9.17
C SER A 484 -6.32 -30.34 9.78
N ARG A 485 -5.68 -31.36 9.15
CA ARG A 485 -4.40 -31.95 9.55
C ARG A 485 -3.59 -32.39 8.32
N LEU A 486 -2.27 -32.15 8.38
CA LEU A 486 -1.28 -32.60 7.40
C LEU A 486 -0.77 -34.00 7.67
#